data_a03d8799aef52ce128e9fe276360ddb6
#
_entry.id   a03d8799aef52ce128e9fe276360ddb6
#
_cell.length_a   1.000
_cell.length_b   1.000
_cell.length_c   1.000
_cell.angle_alpha   90.00
_cell.angle_beta   90.00
_cell.angle_gamma   90.00
#
_symmetry.space_group_name_H-M   'P 1'
#
loop_
_entity.id
_entity.type
_entity.pdbx_description
1 polymer ?
#
loop_
_entity_poly.entity_id
_entity_poly.type
_entity_poly.pdbx_seq_one_letter_code
_entity_poly.pdbx_strand_id
1 'polypeptide(L)'
;MHDNYRYYNRRPDGKIEEDCVCRAISTATRLRYSAVQKLLRISAGINKCDKLCVCCYKYLLEDILGYEPRYCRSEATVADIAAAYPERIVLIRIDGHLTCSAMGVILDIWDCTEEPADRYWIIT
;
A
#
# COMPACT_ATOMS: atom_id res chain seq x y z
N MET A 1 -2.22 9.23 20.14
CA MET A 1 -1.20 9.32 19.06
C MET A 1 -0.40 8.03 19.03
N HIS A 2 -0.21 7.49 17.84
CA HIS A 2 0.58 6.28 17.65
C HIS A 2 2.00 6.65 17.25
N ASP A 3 3.00 6.11 17.95
CA ASP A 3 4.40 6.31 17.57
C ASP A 3 4.76 5.63 16.26
N ASN A 4 3.91 4.72 15.80
CA ASN A 4 4.08 3.94 14.59
C ASN A 4 3.32 4.53 13.38
N TYR A 5 2.94 5.79 13.46
CA TYR A 5 2.24 6.48 12.37
C TYR A 5 2.85 7.86 12.12
N ARG A 6 2.98 8.21 10.83
CA ARG A 6 3.37 9.55 10.36
C ARG A 6 2.46 9.95 9.22
N TYR A 7 1.90 11.16 9.26
CA TYR A 7 1.21 11.71 8.12
C TYR A 7 2.18 11.87 6.95
N TYR A 8 1.84 11.31 5.79
CA TYR A 8 2.67 11.42 4.60
C TYR A 8 1.80 11.31 3.36
N ASN A 9 1.92 12.30 2.45
CA ASN A 9 1.22 12.30 1.19
C ASN A 9 2.24 12.38 0.05
N ARG A 10 2.44 11.24 -0.63
CA ARG A 10 3.39 11.11 -1.75
C ARG A 10 2.96 11.88 -2.99
N ARG A 11 1.68 12.27 -3.10
CA ARG A 11 1.16 12.97 -4.27
C ARG A 11 1.89 14.30 -4.46
N PRO A 12 2.44 14.59 -5.68
CA PRO A 12 3.28 15.76 -5.89
C PRO A 12 2.60 17.10 -5.62
N ASP A 13 1.28 17.19 -5.88
CA ASP A 13 0.53 18.44 -5.66
C ASP A 13 -0.03 18.57 -4.24
N GLY A 14 0.16 17.55 -3.40
CA GLY A 14 -0.31 17.55 -2.02
C GLY A 14 -1.82 17.41 -1.84
N LYS A 15 -2.57 17.23 -2.92
CA LYS A 15 -4.03 17.09 -2.84
C LYS A 15 -4.44 15.81 -2.14
N ILE A 16 -5.58 15.84 -1.47
CA ILE A 16 -6.17 14.68 -0.82
C ILE A 16 -7.33 14.21 -1.69
N GLU A 17 -7.14 13.04 -2.34
CA GLU A 17 -8.14 12.43 -3.22
C GLU A 17 -8.13 10.92 -3.02
N GLU A 18 -9.03 10.21 -3.70
CA GLU A 18 -9.11 8.75 -3.65
C GLU A 18 -8.02 8.12 -4.49
N ASP A 19 -6.78 8.18 -4.01
CA ASP A 19 -5.61 7.67 -4.69
C ASP A 19 -4.70 6.86 -3.74
N CYS A 20 -5.30 6.25 -2.74
CA CYS A 20 -4.55 5.51 -1.70
C CYS A 20 -3.62 4.46 -2.28
N VAL A 21 -4.04 3.76 -3.33
CA VAL A 21 -3.24 2.71 -3.97
C VAL A 21 -1.99 3.33 -4.60
N CYS A 22 -2.14 4.38 -5.39
CA CYS A 22 -1.00 5.05 -6.03
C CYS A 22 -0.04 5.64 -4.99
N ARG A 23 -0.57 6.30 -3.96
CA ARG A 23 0.25 6.85 -2.89
C ARG A 23 1.05 5.77 -2.17
N ALA A 24 0.38 4.69 -1.78
CA ALA A 24 1.03 3.60 -1.04
C ALA A 24 2.13 2.94 -1.87
N ILE A 25 1.83 2.60 -3.12
CA ILE A 25 2.80 1.92 -3.99
C ILE A 25 3.99 2.82 -4.30
N SER A 26 3.76 4.10 -4.61
CA SER A 26 4.86 5.03 -4.89
C SER A 26 5.72 5.29 -3.65
N THR A 27 5.11 5.32 -2.47
CA THR A 27 5.84 5.45 -1.21
C THR A 27 6.72 4.22 -0.96
N ALA A 28 6.17 3.03 -1.12
CA ALA A 28 6.87 1.78 -0.83
C ALA A 28 7.99 1.48 -1.83
N THR A 29 7.73 1.69 -3.12
CA THR A 29 8.68 1.34 -4.18
C THR A 29 9.65 2.46 -4.52
N ARG A 30 9.36 3.68 -4.09
CA ARG A 30 10.06 4.92 -4.46
C ARG A 30 9.98 5.27 -5.93
N LEU A 31 9.12 4.59 -6.68
CA LEU A 31 8.81 4.99 -8.03
C LEU A 31 8.07 6.32 -8.01
N ARG A 32 8.23 7.11 -9.06
CA ARG A 32 7.52 8.39 -9.17
C ARG A 32 6.02 8.15 -9.16
N TYR A 33 5.29 9.04 -8.52
CA TYR A 33 3.83 8.97 -8.45
C TYR A 33 3.22 8.82 -9.85
N SER A 34 3.69 9.61 -10.83
CA SER A 34 3.19 9.54 -12.21
C SER A 34 3.50 8.19 -12.89
N ALA A 35 4.64 7.58 -12.57
CA ALA A 35 4.99 6.27 -13.10
C ALA A 35 4.04 5.20 -12.55
N VAL A 36 3.73 5.25 -11.25
CA VAL A 36 2.79 4.32 -10.63
C VAL A 36 1.38 4.51 -11.20
N GLN A 37 0.94 5.76 -11.42
CA GLN A 37 -0.33 6.03 -12.08
C GLN A 37 -0.41 5.35 -13.45
N LYS A 38 0.66 5.44 -14.23
CA LYS A 38 0.72 4.81 -15.56
C LYS A 38 0.64 3.29 -15.45
N LEU A 39 1.40 2.70 -14.51
CA LEU A 39 1.37 1.25 -14.29
C LEU A 39 -0.01 0.76 -13.85
N LEU A 40 -0.68 1.52 -12.98
CA LEU A 40 -2.04 1.19 -12.55
C LEU A 40 -3.03 1.25 -13.71
N ARG A 41 -2.90 2.22 -14.60
CA ARG A 41 -3.73 2.30 -15.80
C ARG A 41 -3.52 1.11 -16.74
N ILE A 42 -2.27 0.71 -16.92
CA ILE A 42 -1.92 -0.47 -17.74
C ILE A 42 -2.54 -1.72 -17.13
N SER A 43 -2.34 -1.92 -15.82
CA SER A 43 -2.90 -3.08 -15.12
C SER A 43 -4.43 -3.09 -15.17
N ALA A 44 -5.07 -1.94 -14.98
CA ALA A 44 -6.53 -1.81 -15.05
C ALA A 44 -7.05 -2.18 -16.45
N GLY A 45 -6.33 -1.76 -17.49
CA GLY A 45 -6.68 -2.09 -18.89
C GLY A 45 -6.55 -3.59 -19.17
N ILE A 46 -5.46 -4.21 -18.70
CA ILE A 46 -5.23 -5.65 -18.88
C ILE A 46 -6.29 -6.46 -18.13
N ASN A 47 -6.60 -6.11 -16.91
CA ASN A 47 -7.49 -6.87 -16.03
C ASN A 47 -8.95 -6.44 -16.12
N LYS A 48 -9.24 -5.39 -16.89
CA LYS A 48 -10.59 -4.82 -17.07
C LYS A 48 -11.25 -4.50 -15.74
N CYS A 49 -10.52 -3.84 -14.87
CA CYS A 49 -11.00 -3.47 -13.53
C CYS A 49 -10.58 -2.05 -13.18
N ASP A 50 -11.17 -1.51 -12.10
CA ASP A 50 -10.85 -0.18 -11.61
C ASP A 50 -9.45 -0.17 -10.99
N LYS A 51 -8.72 0.93 -11.17
CA LYS A 51 -7.35 1.08 -10.66
C LYS A 51 -7.25 1.08 -9.13
N LEU A 52 -8.38 1.26 -8.42
CA LEU A 52 -8.43 1.14 -6.96
C LEU A 52 -8.82 -0.27 -6.51
N CYS A 53 -9.19 -1.14 -7.44
CA CYS A 53 -9.58 -2.51 -7.16
C CYS A 53 -8.36 -3.37 -6.83
N VAL A 54 -8.52 -4.30 -5.88
CA VAL A 54 -7.45 -5.21 -5.50
C VAL A 54 -6.94 -6.03 -6.70
N CYS A 55 -7.81 -6.40 -7.63
CA CYS A 55 -7.40 -7.16 -8.82
C CYS A 55 -6.39 -6.37 -9.65
N CYS A 56 -6.51 -5.05 -9.71
CA CYS A 56 -5.61 -4.19 -10.46
C CYS A 56 -4.24 -4.11 -9.78
N TYR A 57 -4.17 -3.69 -8.52
CA TYR A 57 -2.86 -3.51 -7.89
C TYR A 57 -2.21 -4.83 -7.48
N LYS A 58 -2.99 -5.88 -7.25
CA LYS A 58 -2.45 -7.22 -7.07
C LYS A 58 -1.66 -7.66 -8.30
N TYR A 59 -2.22 -7.47 -9.49
CA TYR A 59 -1.54 -7.79 -10.75
C TYR A 59 -0.27 -6.95 -10.90
N LEU A 60 -0.34 -5.66 -10.60
CA LEU A 60 0.83 -4.78 -10.66
C LEU A 60 1.94 -5.26 -9.72
N LEU A 61 1.60 -5.55 -8.47
CA LEU A 61 2.60 -5.93 -7.47
C LEU A 61 3.18 -7.32 -7.71
N GLU A 62 2.35 -8.28 -8.10
CA GLU A 62 2.76 -9.68 -8.20
C GLU A 62 3.27 -10.05 -9.58
N ASP A 63 2.56 -9.65 -10.64
CA ASP A 63 2.90 -10.07 -12.01
C ASP A 63 3.85 -9.11 -12.70
N ILE A 64 3.70 -7.81 -12.49
CA ILE A 64 4.58 -6.81 -13.12
C ILE A 64 5.85 -6.60 -12.30
N LEU A 65 5.72 -6.35 -10.99
CA LEU A 65 6.84 -6.02 -10.12
C LEU A 65 7.46 -7.23 -9.40
N GLY A 66 6.76 -8.35 -9.36
CA GLY A 66 7.31 -9.62 -8.86
C GLY A 66 7.33 -9.79 -7.35
N TYR A 67 6.52 -9.05 -6.61
CA TYR A 67 6.42 -9.21 -5.16
C TYR A 67 5.47 -10.34 -4.81
N GLU A 68 5.78 -11.10 -3.75
CA GLU A 68 4.93 -12.18 -3.28
C GLU A 68 3.91 -11.69 -2.25
N PRO A 69 2.64 -12.13 -2.36
CA PRO A 69 1.64 -11.80 -1.36
C PRO A 69 1.81 -12.68 -0.12
N ARG A 70 1.45 -12.12 1.03
CA ARG A 70 1.35 -12.85 2.28
C ARG A 70 -0.02 -12.55 2.88
N TYR A 71 -0.66 -13.58 3.44
CA TYR A 71 -1.99 -13.44 3.99
C TYR A 71 -1.93 -13.32 5.50
N CYS A 72 -2.74 -12.43 6.04
CA CYS A 72 -2.77 -12.18 7.46
C CYS A 72 -3.59 -13.25 8.17
N ARG A 73 -3.21 -13.56 9.40
CA ARG A 73 -4.05 -14.35 10.29
C ARG A 73 -5.27 -13.52 10.68
N SER A 74 -6.32 -14.19 11.12
CA SER A 74 -7.51 -13.54 11.67
C SER A 74 -7.13 -12.53 12.77
N GLU A 75 -7.79 -11.40 12.79
CA GLU A 75 -7.64 -10.33 13.79
C GLU A 75 -6.32 -9.56 13.75
N ALA A 76 -5.43 -9.82 12.79
CA ALA A 76 -4.23 -9.02 12.63
C ALA A 76 -4.59 -7.58 12.21
N THR A 77 -3.96 -6.60 12.84
CA THR A 77 -4.13 -5.19 12.48
C THR A 77 -2.96 -4.69 11.64
N VAL A 78 -3.13 -3.52 11.04
CA VAL A 78 -2.04 -2.85 10.32
C VAL A 78 -0.83 -2.66 11.25
N ALA A 79 -1.06 -2.26 12.49
CA ALA A 79 0.00 -2.09 13.50
C ALA A 79 0.74 -3.41 13.77
N ASP A 80 0.02 -4.54 13.81
CA ASP A 80 0.63 -5.85 14.03
C ASP A 80 1.59 -6.21 12.89
N ILE A 81 1.21 -5.95 11.65
CA ILE A 81 2.07 -6.23 10.49
C ILE A 81 3.28 -5.30 10.49
N ALA A 82 3.09 -4.01 10.75
CA ALA A 82 4.18 -3.05 10.82
C ALA A 82 5.20 -3.44 11.91
N ALA A 83 4.71 -3.85 13.08
CA ALA A 83 5.58 -4.28 14.20
C ALA A 83 6.33 -5.57 13.89
N ALA A 84 5.76 -6.46 13.08
CA ALA A 84 6.41 -7.71 12.67
C ALA A 84 7.59 -7.46 11.72
N TYR A 85 7.63 -6.33 11.04
CA TYR A 85 8.68 -5.99 10.06
C TYR A 85 9.29 -4.62 10.35
N PRO A 86 9.97 -4.44 11.49
CA PRO A 86 10.44 -3.12 11.92
C PRO A 86 11.60 -2.57 11.08
N GLU A 87 12.21 -3.39 10.22
CA GLU A 87 13.33 -2.98 9.37
C GLU A 87 13.02 -3.13 7.89
N ARG A 88 11.75 -3.31 7.54
CA ARG A 88 11.33 -3.59 6.16
C ARG A 88 10.31 -2.57 5.68
N ILE A 89 10.14 -2.53 4.37
CA ILE A 89 9.05 -1.76 3.73
C ILE A 89 7.99 -2.76 3.28
N VAL A 90 6.75 -2.54 3.70
CA VAL A 90 5.64 -3.46 3.50
C VAL A 90 4.42 -2.68 3.02
N LEU A 91 3.76 -3.20 1.97
CA LEU A 91 2.44 -2.72 1.58
C LEU A 91 1.38 -3.58 2.26
N ILE A 92 0.39 -2.95 2.88
CA ILE A 92 -0.63 -3.64 3.67
C ILE A 92 -2.01 -3.29 3.15
N ARG A 93 -2.79 -4.32 2.83
CA ARG A 93 -4.17 -4.15 2.37
C ARG A 93 -5.13 -4.30 3.53
N ILE A 94 -6.04 -3.32 3.62
CA ILE A 94 -7.24 -3.41 4.45
C ILE A 94 -8.45 -3.24 3.54
N ASP A 95 -9.64 -3.46 4.05
CA ASP A 95 -10.84 -3.35 3.23
C ASP A 95 -10.99 -1.92 2.68
N GLY A 96 -10.99 -1.78 1.37
CA GLY A 96 -11.12 -0.50 0.69
C GLY A 96 -9.92 0.43 0.75
N HIS A 97 -8.74 -0.04 1.22
CA HIS A 97 -7.58 0.82 1.38
C HIS A 97 -6.27 0.05 1.28
N LEU A 98 -5.24 0.69 0.76
CA LEU A 98 -3.87 0.17 0.75
C LEU A 98 -2.98 1.19 1.44
N THR A 99 -2.12 0.73 2.34
CA THR A 99 -1.21 1.59 3.08
C THR A 99 0.23 1.05 3.05
N CYS A 100 1.17 1.86 3.47
CA CYS A 100 2.59 1.52 3.46
C CYS A 100 3.16 1.60 4.87
N SER A 101 3.89 0.56 5.28
CA SER A 101 4.74 0.56 6.46
C SER A 101 6.19 0.64 6.03
N ALA A 102 6.93 1.58 6.59
CA ALA A 102 8.36 1.73 6.34
C ALA A 102 9.09 1.77 7.68
N MET A 103 9.96 0.79 7.91
CA MET A 103 10.71 0.69 9.16
C MET A 103 9.80 0.70 10.40
N GLY A 104 8.68 0.00 10.31
CA GLY A 104 7.70 -0.10 11.39
C GLY A 104 6.76 1.09 11.55
N VAL A 105 6.85 2.08 10.68
CA VAL A 105 6.02 3.29 10.74
C VAL A 105 5.06 3.32 9.55
N ILE A 106 3.78 3.54 9.82
CA ILE A 106 2.77 3.69 8.78
C ILE A 106 2.85 5.09 8.19
N LEU A 107 3.04 5.17 6.87
CA LEU A 107 3.13 6.42 6.13
C LEU A 107 1.87 6.57 5.28
N ASP A 108 0.96 7.42 5.73
CA ASP A 108 -0.35 7.58 5.10
C ASP A 108 -0.92 8.95 5.47
N ILE A 109 -1.98 9.36 4.76
CA ILE A 109 -2.75 10.54 5.13
C ILE A 109 -3.82 10.22 6.18
N TRP A 110 -4.01 8.95 6.48
CA TRP A 110 -4.98 8.44 7.45
C TRP A 110 -4.28 7.47 8.42
N ASP A 111 -4.47 7.66 9.71
CA ASP A 111 -3.97 6.73 10.72
C ASP A 111 -4.85 5.49 10.75
N CYS A 112 -4.47 4.49 9.96
CA CYS A 112 -5.19 3.21 9.86
C CYS A 112 -4.54 2.10 10.70
N THR A 113 -3.72 2.44 11.69
CA THR A 113 -2.94 1.47 12.47
C THR A 113 -3.78 0.42 13.17
N GLU A 114 -5.01 0.76 13.59
CA GLU A 114 -5.88 -0.17 14.30
C GLU A 114 -6.83 -0.94 13.38
N GLU A 115 -6.80 -0.70 12.06
CA GLU A 115 -7.68 -1.36 11.12
C GLU A 115 -7.25 -2.80 10.87
N PRO A 116 -8.22 -3.73 10.66
CA PRO A 116 -7.88 -5.12 10.33
C PRO A 116 -7.20 -5.23 8.98
N ALA A 117 -6.08 -5.94 8.93
CA ALA A 117 -5.34 -6.19 7.70
C ALA A 117 -5.68 -7.59 7.16
N ASP A 118 -5.74 -7.75 5.83
CA ASP A 118 -6.02 -9.07 5.25
C ASP A 118 -4.85 -9.66 4.46
N ARG A 119 -4.02 -8.84 3.85
CA ARG A 119 -2.82 -9.32 3.14
C ARG A 119 -1.78 -8.22 3.05
N TYR A 120 -0.55 -8.60 2.76
CA TYR A 120 0.53 -7.65 2.62
C TYR A 120 1.60 -8.17 1.65
N TRP A 121 2.43 -7.25 1.17
CA TRP A 121 3.55 -7.55 0.28
C TRP A 121 4.81 -6.93 0.87
N ILE A 122 5.87 -7.72 1.01
CA ILE A 122 7.16 -7.20 1.47
C ILE A 122 7.88 -6.64 0.25
N ILE A 123 8.22 -5.36 0.31
CA ILE A 123 8.82 -4.65 -0.82
C ILE A 123 10.34 -4.66 -0.74
N THR A 124 10.89 -4.41 0.44
CA THR A 124 12.36 -4.49 0.62
C THR A 124 12.74 -5.10 1.95
#